data_8dc39391e6411a9636cc168ef145aeda
#
_entry.id   8dc39391e6411a9636cc168ef145aeda
#
_cell.length_a   1.000
_cell.length_b   1.000
_cell.length_c   1.000
_cell.angle_alpha   90.00
_cell.angle_beta   90.00
_cell.angle_gamma   90.00
#
_symmetry.space_group_name_H-M   'P 1'
#
loop_
_entity.id
_entity.type
_entity.pdbx_description
1 polymer ?
#
loop_
_entity_poly.entity_id
_entity_poly.type
_entity_poly.pdbx_seq_one_letter_code
_entity_poly.pdbx_strand_id
1 'polypeptide(L)'
;MAVTGRLDRIMVHRICTLVAALAVVVGGGTSCSSPSPSGALASPFDASSPWRQVIPADARVDPDSAAMIAFVQPTPALNANLVAYGIPIYAAGTDTPTYTVACTRVDYGLCPFAGWPVAIPDGAEPNTGSDGVLVSVQESSGIIFEFWRAVRDGETWTTAFGALNSLHGSGWGGAATGSGASRLAGVVRVAEIADGEIPHALALQSNNACPTFRPPALKSDGTSTRADCIPEGARLQLDPQLDLSSLNLRPGELAVARAMQRYGGYLMDVANTPLSVSFEREDDAAPGELGQTYTDAGFRWDYDAMENVPWDKLRVLK
;
A
#
# COMPACT_ATOMS: atom_id res chain seq x y z
N MET A 1 -5.73 40.19 -66.32
CA MET A 1 -5.87 39.25 -67.44
C MET A 1 -6.34 37.95 -66.83
N ALA A 2 -7.66 37.65 -66.72
CA ALA A 2 -8.57 37.10 -67.70
C ALA A 2 -7.93 35.85 -68.34
N VAL A 3 -8.52 34.65 -68.18
CA VAL A 3 -9.71 34.09 -68.84
C VAL A 3 -10.05 32.74 -68.17
N THR A 4 -11.18 32.59 -67.63
CA THR A 4 -12.38 31.75 -67.82
C THR A 4 -12.24 30.52 -68.71
N GLY A 5 -12.78 29.40 -68.25
CA GLY A 5 -13.08 28.22 -69.06
C GLY A 5 -13.94 27.21 -68.30
N ARG A 6 -15.23 27.31 -68.46
CA ARG A 6 -16.32 26.43 -68.05
C ARG A 6 -16.66 25.48 -69.19
N LEU A 7 -17.09 24.23 -68.88
CA LEU A 7 -18.07 23.40 -69.65
C LEU A 7 -18.00 21.96 -69.14
N ASP A 8 -18.97 21.49 -68.50
CA ASP A 8 -20.30 20.91 -68.79
C ASP A 8 -20.28 19.38 -69.00
N ARG A 9 -21.03 18.74 -68.12
CA ARG A 9 -21.93 17.58 -68.24
C ARG A 9 -21.56 16.40 -69.18
N ILE A 10 -21.57 15.18 -68.62
CA ILE A 10 -22.50 14.15 -69.13
C ILE A 10 -22.85 13.20 -67.96
N MET A 11 -24.16 13.02 -67.82
CA MET A 11 -24.86 12.14 -66.86
C MET A 11 -25.00 10.75 -67.55
N VAL A 12 -24.54 9.67 -66.88
CA VAL A 12 -24.94 8.32 -67.29
C VAL A 12 -25.37 7.56 -66.04
N HIS A 13 -26.68 7.34 -65.95
CA HIS A 13 -27.32 6.42 -65.02
C HIS A 13 -26.92 4.99 -65.37
N ARG A 14 -26.42 4.25 -64.38
CA ARG A 14 -26.58 2.79 -64.34
C ARG A 14 -26.95 2.38 -62.93
N ILE A 15 -28.14 1.85 -62.86
CA ILE A 15 -28.72 1.10 -61.73
C ILE A 15 -27.92 -0.19 -61.56
N CYS A 16 -27.40 -0.47 -60.41
CA CYS A 16 -27.02 -1.83 -60.00
C CYS A 16 -27.37 -2.04 -58.53
N THR A 17 -28.18 -3.01 -58.36
CA THR A 17 -28.80 -3.71 -57.25
C THR A 17 -28.01 -3.74 -55.94
N LEU A 18 -28.70 -3.39 -54.85
CA LEU A 18 -28.26 -3.66 -53.48
C LEU A 18 -28.14 -5.19 -53.23
N VAL A 19 -26.97 -5.60 -52.77
CA VAL A 19 -26.81 -6.80 -51.97
C VAL A 19 -26.27 -6.32 -50.61
N ALA A 20 -27.14 -6.32 -49.60
CA ALA A 20 -26.77 -6.03 -48.22
C ALA A 20 -26.01 -7.25 -47.67
N ALA A 21 -24.69 -7.16 -47.57
CA ALA A 21 -23.88 -8.05 -46.74
C ALA A 21 -23.78 -7.45 -45.33
N LEU A 22 -24.47 -8.08 -44.40
CA LEU A 22 -24.40 -7.78 -42.97
C LEU A 22 -23.03 -8.28 -42.44
N ALA A 23 -22.03 -7.41 -42.34
CA ALA A 23 -20.77 -7.70 -41.66
C ALA A 23 -21.00 -7.47 -40.16
N VAL A 24 -21.17 -8.56 -39.40
CA VAL A 24 -21.10 -8.54 -37.94
C VAL A 24 -19.64 -8.31 -37.56
N VAL A 25 -19.29 -7.07 -37.21
CA VAL A 25 -18.02 -6.74 -36.56
C VAL A 25 -18.15 -7.22 -35.11
N VAL A 26 -17.64 -8.41 -34.81
CA VAL A 26 -17.38 -8.85 -33.46
C VAL A 26 -16.16 -8.04 -32.97
N GLY A 27 -16.44 -6.94 -32.29
CA GLY A 27 -15.43 -6.18 -31.58
C GLY A 27 -14.93 -7.01 -30.39
N GLY A 28 -13.85 -7.76 -30.60
CA GLY A 28 -13.10 -8.37 -29.50
C GLY A 28 -12.38 -7.27 -28.75
N GLY A 29 -13.03 -6.71 -27.72
CA GLY A 29 -12.35 -5.91 -26.71
C GLY A 29 -11.40 -6.84 -25.95
N THR A 30 -10.11 -6.77 -26.23
CA THR A 30 -9.09 -7.33 -25.35
C THR A 30 -9.06 -6.44 -24.10
N SER A 31 -9.86 -6.80 -23.10
CA SER A 31 -9.66 -6.30 -21.73
C SER A 31 -8.27 -6.79 -21.31
N CYS A 32 -7.31 -5.88 -21.18
CA CYS A 32 -6.09 -6.14 -20.44
C CYS A 32 -6.49 -6.26 -18.97
N SER A 33 -6.88 -7.46 -18.55
CA SER A 33 -7.00 -7.78 -17.14
C SER A 33 -5.58 -7.79 -16.60
N SER A 34 -5.25 -6.87 -15.70
CA SER A 34 -4.07 -7.00 -14.86
C SER A 34 -4.12 -8.37 -14.19
N PRO A 35 -3.03 -9.15 -14.17
CA PRO A 35 -3.04 -10.44 -13.51
C PRO A 35 -3.40 -10.21 -12.03
N SER A 36 -4.44 -10.89 -11.56
CA SER A 36 -4.74 -10.93 -10.12
C SER A 36 -3.49 -11.42 -9.39
N PRO A 37 -3.11 -10.82 -8.26
CA PRO A 37 -1.97 -11.28 -7.47
C PRO A 37 -2.11 -12.77 -7.16
N SER A 38 -0.98 -13.50 -7.16
CA SER A 38 -0.99 -14.90 -6.78
C SER A 38 -1.48 -15.03 -5.32
N GLY A 39 -1.99 -16.20 -4.95
CA GLY A 39 -2.50 -16.43 -3.60
C GLY A 39 -1.46 -16.14 -2.49
N ALA A 40 -0.16 -16.25 -2.78
CA ALA A 40 0.92 -15.95 -1.84
C ALA A 40 1.06 -14.44 -1.57
N LEU A 41 0.94 -13.61 -2.60
CA LEU A 41 1.00 -12.15 -2.46
C LEU A 41 -0.31 -11.58 -1.88
N ALA A 42 -1.45 -12.21 -2.16
CA ALA A 42 -2.73 -11.83 -1.59
C ALA A 42 -2.82 -12.11 -0.08
N SER A 43 -2.02 -13.05 0.45
CA SER A 43 -1.99 -13.38 1.88
C SER A 43 -0.55 -13.67 2.31
N PRO A 44 0.32 -12.63 2.36
CA PRO A 44 1.71 -12.80 2.73
C PRO A 44 1.86 -13.27 4.17
N PHE A 45 2.98 -13.92 4.42
CA PHE A 45 3.43 -14.45 5.71
C PHE A 45 2.68 -15.70 6.17
N ASP A 46 3.28 -16.39 7.15
CA ASP A 46 2.72 -17.60 7.73
C ASP A 46 1.40 -17.37 8.46
N ALA A 47 0.58 -18.39 8.54
CA ALA A 47 -0.68 -18.32 9.28
C ALA A 47 -0.50 -17.94 10.76
N SER A 48 0.66 -18.26 11.35
CA SER A 48 1.04 -17.87 12.71
C SER A 48 1.60 -16.46 12.84
N SER A 49 1.80 -15.75 11.71
CA SER A 49 2.32 -14.37 11.74
C SER A 49 1.45 -13.47 12.62
N PRO A 50 2.05 -12.61 13.46
CA PRO A 50 1.30 -11.62 14.23
C PRO A 50 0.37 -10.74 13.39
N TRP A 51 0.73 -10.49 12.13
CA TRP A 51 -0.08 -9.71 11.20
C TRP A 51 -1.41 -10.40 10.84
N ARG A 52 -1.46 -11.73 10.90
CA ARG A 52 -2.65 -12.52 10.54
C ARG A 52 -3.50 -12.94 11.74
N GLN A 53 -3.06 -12.64 12.97
CA GLN A 53 -3.75 -13.07 14.18
C GLN A 53 -4.90 -12.14 14.52
N VAL A 54 -6.09 -12.71 14.72
CA VAL A 54 -7.22 -12.00 15.32
C VAL A 54 -6.90 -11.65 16.77
N ILE A 55 -7.33 -10.48 17.22
CA ILE A 55 -7.16 -10.07 18.61
C ILE A 55 -8.09 -10.92 19.51
N PRO A 56 -7.56 -11.58 20.53
CA PRO A 56 -8.38 -12.34 21.48
C PRO A 56 -9.42 -11.45 22.19
N ALA A 57 -10.57 -12.02 22.50
CA ALA A 57 -11.64 -11.28 23.18
C ALA A 57 -11.24 -10.79 24.58
N ASP A 58 -10.29 -11.49 25.23
CA ASP A 58 -9.74 -11.17 26.54
C ASP A 58 -8.45 -10.34 26.48
N ALA A 59 -8.11 -9.78 25.30
CA ALA A 59 -6.93 -8.93 25.13
C ALA A 59 -6.93 -7.77 26.13
N ARG A 60 -5.83 -7.65 26.87
CA ARG A 60 -5.68 -6.63 27.90
C ARG A 60 -5.29 -5.29 27.29
N VAL A 61 -5.95 -4.25 27.76
CA VAL A 61 -5.61 -2.86 27.42
C VAL A 61 -4.41 -2.41 28.27
N ASP A 62 -3.50 -1.68 27.62
CA ASP A 62 -2.37 -1.04 28.31
C ASP A 62 -2.92 -0.01 29.32
N PRO A 63 -2.42 0.03 30.57
CA PRO A 63 -2.89 1.00 31.56
C PRO A 63 -2.69 2.45 31.13
N ASP A 64 -1.70 2.74 30.29
CA ASP A 64 -1.42 4.08 29.78
C ASP A 64 -2.11 4.38 28.43
N SER A 65 -2.93 3.44 27.96
CA SER A 65 -3.62 3.52 26.65
C SER A 65 -4.37 4.83 26.46
N ALA A 66 -5.10 5.29 27.47
CA ALA A 66 -5.88 6.53 27.39
C ALA A 66 -5.00 7.77 27.12
N ALA A 67 -3.82 7.83 27.75
CA ALA A 67 -2.85 8.91 27.53
C ALA A 67 -2.24 8.84 26.11
N MET A 68 -1.86 7.64 25.66
CA MET A 68 -1.31 7.40 24.32
C MET A 68 -2.31 7.80 23.22
N ILE A 69 -3.59 7.42 23.39
CA ILE A 69 -4.64 7.75 22.40
C ILE A 69 -5.04 9.23 22.47
N ALA A 70 -5.00 9.86 23.64
CA ALA A 70 -5.26 11.30 23.76
C ALA A 70 -4.30 12.15 22.94
N PHE A 71 -3.08 11.68 22.68
CA PHE A 71 -2.14 12.35 21.76
C PHE A 71 -2.61 12.27 20.32
N VAL A 72 -3.20 11.14 19.91
CA VAL A 72 -3.74 10.94 18.54
C VAL A 72 -4.94 11.86 18.28
N GLN A 73 -5.59 12.34 19.35
CA GLN A 73 -6.64 13.36 19.35
C GLN A 73 -6.03 14.77 19.56
N PRO A 74 -6.64 15.89 19.20
CA PRO A 74 -8.02 16.12 18.72
C PRO A 74 -8.15 16.19 17.21
N THR A 75 -7.11 16.00 16.46
CA THR A 75 -7.19 15.97 15.01
C THR A 75 -7.66 14.59 14.57
N PRO A 76 -8.64 14.44 13.66
CA PRO A 76 -8.97 13.14 13.11
C PRO A 76 -7.70 12.61 12.47
N ALA A 77 -7.13 11.56 13.04
CA ALA A 77 -5.71 11.45 12.92
C ALA A 77 -5.22 10.11 12.46
N LEU A 78 -6.06 9.26 11.89
CA LEU A 78 -5.60 8.10 11.14
C LEU A 78 -5.65 8.43 9.66
N ASN A 79 -4.56 8.98 9.13
CA ASN A 79 -4.45 9.33 7.72
C ASN A 79 -4.15 8.09 6.87
N ALA A 80 -4.90 7.92 5.79
CA ALA A 80 -4.60 6.94 4.76
C ALA A 80 -3.48 7.46 3.85
N ASN A 81 -2.34 6.76 3.75
CA ASN A 81 -1.26 7.11 2.82
C ASN A 81 -1.53 6.43 1.47
N LEU A 82 -2.21 7.11 0.55
CA LEU A 82 -2.74 6.50 -0.66
C LEU A 82 -1.87 6.74 -1.90
N VAL A 83 -1.17 7.87 -1.97
CA VAL A 83 -0.46 8.30 -3.18
C VAL A 83 1.02 8.57 -2.90
N ALA A 84 1.37 9.72 -2.31
CA ALA A 84 2.76 10.13 -2.15
C ALA A 84 3.58 9.15 -1.28
N TYR A 85 2.96 8.62 -0.23
CA TYR A 85 3.52 7.57 0.62
C TYR A 85 2.80 6.23 0.48
N GLY A 86 1.93 6.07 -0.52
CA GLY A 86 1.38 4.77 -0.91
C GLY A 86 2.51 3.82 -1.27
N ILE A 87 2.38 2.55 -0.91
CA ILE A 87 3.44 1.54 -1.09
C ILE A 87 3.27 0.89 -2.46
N PRO A 88 4.16 1.14 -3.43
CA PRO A 88 4.14 0.42 -4.70
C PRO A 88 4.63 -1.00 -4.47
N ILE A 89 3.81 -1.98 -4.87
CA ILE A 89 4.06 -3.41 -4.67
C ILE A 89 3.99 -4.12 -6.01
N TYR A 90 5.13 -4.63 -6.45
CA TYR A 90 5.25 -5.28 -7.75
C TYR A 90 5.49 -6.77 -7.60
N ALA A 91 4.71 -7.57 -8.34
CA ALA A 91 4.97 -9.00 -8.50
C ALA A 91 6.06 -9.21 -9.56
N ALA A 92 7.12 -9.93 -9.21
CA ALA A 92 8.20 -10.32 -10.11
C ALA A 92 8.08 -11.79 -10.48
N GLY A 93 7.87 -12.07 -11.76
CA GLY A 93 7.84 -13.42 -12.35
C GLY A 93 9.23 -13.94 -12.74
N THR A 94 9.27 -15.11 -13.35
CA THR A 94 10.52 -15.75 -13.81
C THR A 94 11.23 -14.95 -14.90
N ASP A 95 10.50 -14.20 -15.71
CA ASP A 95 11.02 -13.43 -16.85
C ASP A 95 11.29 -11.96 -16.48
N THR A 96 11.08 -11.58 -15.21
CA THR A 96 11.36 -10.23 -14.72
C THR A 96 12.85 -9.94 -14.77
N PRO A 97 13.27 -8.77 -15.34
CA PRO A 97 14.67 -8.36 -15.33
C PRO A 97 15.25 -8.33 -13.91
N THR A 98 16.53 -8.70 -13.80
CA THR A 98 17.24 -8.64 -12.52
C THR A 98 18.37 -7.62 -12.57
N TYR A 99 18.57 -6.93 -11.45
CA TYR A 99 19.54 -5.86 -11.31
C TYR A 99 20.48 -6.10 -10.13
N THR A 100 21.69 -5.60 -10.23
CA THR A 100 22.56 -5.41 -9.06
C THR A 100 22.22 -4.06 -8.44
N VAL A 101 21.75 -4.07 -7.20
CA VAL A 101 21.32 -2.86 -6.48
C VAL A 101 22.38 -2.50 -5.44
N ALA A 102 22.85 -1.26 -5.47
CA ALA A 102 23.82 -0.74 -4.50
C ALA A 102 23.11 0.11 -3.41
N CYS A 103 23.51 -0.09 -2.15
CA CYS A 103 23.11 0.80 -1.06
C CYS A 103 24.03 2.00 -0.97
N THR A 104 23.46 3.20 -0.79
CA THR A 104 24.24 4.46 -0.67
C THR A 104 24.53 4.82 0.79
N ARG A 105 23.79 4.24 1.78
CA ARG A 105 24.03 4.42 3.22
C ARG A 105 24.91 3.29 3.73
N VAL A 106 26.19 3.59 3.92
CA VAL A 106 27.19 2.62 4.43
C VAL A 106 27.24 2.55 5.95
N ASP A 107 26.70 3.55 6.63
CA ASP A 107 26.60 3.64 8.09
C ASP A 107 25.52 2.69 8.69
N TYR A 108 24.65 2.14 7.88
CA TYR A 108 23.63 1.16 8.30
C TYR A 108 24.12 -0.29 8.24
N GLY A 109 25.35 -0.53 7.79
CA GLY A 109 25.96 -1.84 7.67
C GLY A 109 26.03 -2.34 6.23
N LEU A 110 26.16 -3.64 6.08
CA LEU A 110 26.23 -4.28 4.75
C LEU A 110 24.92 -4.12 4.01
N CYS A 111 25.02 -3.79 2.72
CA CYS A 111 23.85 -3.71 1.86
C CYS A 111 23.13 -5.06 1.80
N PRO A 112 21.84 -5.16 2.17
CA PRO A 112 21.11 -6.43 2.14
C PRO A 112 21.04 -7.05 0.75
N PHE A 113 21.14 -6.24 -0.30
CA PHE A 113 21.09 -6.69 -1.70
C PHE A 113 22.43 -7.18 -2.25
N ALA A 114 23.54 -7.04 -1.49
CA ALA A 114 24.86 -7.40 -1.97
C ALA A 114 24.92 -8.89 -2.38
N GLY A 115 25.24 -9.13 -3.65
CA GLY A 115 25.32 -10.48 -4.23
C GLY A 115 23.97 -11.10 -4.64
N TRP A 116 22.87 -10.37 -4.51
CA TRP A 116 21.56 -10.83 -4.96
C TRP A 116 21.21 -10.27 -6.34
N PRO A 117 20.71 -11.09 -7.27
CA PRO A 117 20.02 -10.61 -8.46
C PRO A 117 18.62 -10.15 -8.04
N VAL A 118 18.43 -8.84 -7.95
CA VAL A 118 17.16 -8.24 -7.49
C VAL A 118 16.21 -8.12 -8.66
N ALA A 119 15.10 -8.86 -8.63
CA ALA A 119 14.08 -8.81 -9.67
C ALA A 119 13.23 -7.54 -9.51
N ILE A 120 13.20 -6.68 -10.51
CA ILE A 120 12.41 -5.44 -10.53
C ILE A 120 11.69 -5.36 -11.89
N PRO A 121 10.36 -5.35 -11.93
CA PRO A 121 9.62 -5.27 -13.18
C PRO A 121 9.91 -3.99 -13.97
N ASP A 122 9.81 -4.09 -15.30
CA ASP A 122 9.88 -2.91 -16.16
C ASP A 122 8.74 -1.95 -15.83
N GLY A 123 9.07 -0.65 -15.79
CA GLY A 123 8.11 0.38 -15.42
C GLY A 123 7.88 0.52 -13.91
N ALA A 124 8.53 -0.30 -13.08
CA ALA A 124 8.45 -0.12 -11.63
C ALA A 124 9.02 1.25 -11.20
N GLU A 125 8.27 1.95 -10.35
CA GLU A 125 8.64 3.26 -9.83
C GLU A 125 8.46 3.31 -8.31
N PRO A 126 9.40 3.89 -7.57
CA PRO A 126 9.21 4.13 -6.15
C PRO A 126 8.07 5.12 -5.91
N ASN A 127 7.57 5.18 -4.69
CA ASN A 127 6.62 6.23 -4.33
C ASN A 127 7.30 7.62 -4.37
N THR A 128 6.47 8.67 -4.49
CA THR A 128 6.96 10.05 -4.68
C THR A 128 7.28 10.75 -3.37
N GLY A 129 6.90 10.18 -2.23
CA GLY A 129 7.23 10.69 -0.90
C GLY A 129 8.75 10.63 -0.63
N SER A 130 9.19 11.29 0.43
CA SER A 130 10.62 11.37 0.79
C SER A 130 11.27 10.02 1.08
N ASP A 131 10.46 8.99 1.33
CA ASP A 131 10.91 7.63 1.60
C ASP A 131 11.24 6.84 0.34
N GLY A 132 10.75 7.25 -0.84
CA GLY A 132 11.06 6.59 -2.10
C GLY A 132 10.96 5.07 -2.02
N VAL A 133 9.89 4.58 -1.36
CA VAL A 133 9.69 3.15 -1.11
C VAL A 133 9.35 2.42 -2.41
N LEU A 134 9.87 1.22 -2.54
CA LEU A 134 9.48 0.24 -3.56
C LEU A 134 9.54 -1.14 -2.93
N VAL A 135 8.55 -1.97 -3.23
CA VAL A 135 8.53 -3.39 -2.85
C VAL A 135 8.43 -4.23 -4.11
N SER A 136 9.38 -5.13 -4.32
CA SER A 136 9.32 -6.14 -5.39
C SER A 136 9.29 -7.53 -4.78
N VAL A 137 8.32 -8.34 -5.20
CA VAL A 137 8.09 -9.67 -4.66
C VAL A 137 8.35 -10.73 -5.70
N GLN A 138 9.42 -11.49 -5.53
CA GLN A 138 9.72 -12.64 -6.38
C GLN A 138 8.99 -13.87 -5.84
N GLU A 139 7.78 -14.09 -6.38
CA GLU A 139 6.88 -15.12 -5.86
C GLU A 139 7.45 -16.54 -5.95
N SER A 140 8.21 -16.85 -7.01
CA SER A 140 8.82 -18.18 -7.24
C SER A 140 9.81 -18.59 -6.14
N SER A 141 10.50 -17.61 -5.53
CA SER A 141 11.44 -17.83 -4.41
C SER A 141 10.86 -17.45 -3.06
N GLY A 142 9.72 -16.76 -3.03
CA GLY A 142 9.14 -16.20 -1.83
C GLY A 142 9.93 -15.04 -1.23
N ILE A 143 10.83 -14.42 -2.00
CA ILE A 143 11.65 -13.30 -1.54
C ILE A 143 10.95 -11.98 -1.77
N ILE A 144 10.96 -11.12 -0.76
CA ILE A 144 10.50 -9.73 -0.80
C ILE A 144 11.73 -8.83 -0.78
N PHE A 145 11.91 -8.04 -1.83
CA PHE A 145 12.92 -6.99 -1.91
C PHE A 145 12.28 -5.65 -1.51
N GLU A 146 12.77 -5.03 -0.47
CA GLU A 146 12.22 -3.80 0.10
C GLU A 146 13.24 -2.68 0.02
N PHE A 147 12.85 -1.56 -0.56
CA PHE A 147 13.72 -0.42 -0.80
C PHE A 147 13.31 0.77 0.07
N TRP A 148 14.31 1.53 0.50
CA TRP A 148 14.16 2.86 1.07
C TRP A 148 15.00 3.84 0.27
N ARG A 149 14.35 4.85 -0.29
CA ARG A 149 14.90 5.82 -1.25
C ARG A 149 15.49 5.13 -2.47
N ALA A 150 14.67 4.31 -3.11
CA ALA A 150 15.01 3.72 -4.39
C ALA A 150 15.17 4.80 -5.46
N VAL A 151 16.19 4.66 -6.30
CA VAL A 151 16.44 5.54 -7.43
C VAL A 151 16.83 4.69 -8.63
N ARG A 152 16.17 4.93 -9.77
CA ARG A 152 16.55 4.39 -11.07
C ARG A 152 17.25 5.45 -11.88
N ASP A 153 18.44 5.14 -12.41
CA ASP A 153 19.17 5.95 -13.37
C ASP A 153 19.54 5.08 -14.58
N GLY A 154 18.75 5.20 -15.62
CA GLY A 154 18.83 4.33 -16.80
C GLY A 154 18.61 2.85 -16.44
N GLU A 155 19.64 2.03 -16.61
CA GLU A 155 19.67 0.60 -16.31
C GLU A 155 20.16 0.30 -14.87
N THR A 156 20.45 1.32 -14.08
CA THR A 156 21.04 1.18 -12.75
C THR A 156 20.04 1.49 -11.67
N TRP A 157 19.99 0.64 -10.64
CA TRP A 157 19.23 0.86 -9.44
C TRP A 157 20.13 1.07 -8.24
N THR A 158 19.80 2.08 -7.44
CA THR A 158 20.39 2.32 -6.13
C THR A 158 19.30 2.50 -5.08
N THR A 159 19.64 2.34 -3.82
CA THR A 159 18.76 2.61 -2.69
C THR A 159 19.56 3.21 -1.55
N ALA A 160 18.95 4.00 -0.67
CA ALA A 160 19.66 4.40 0.54
C ALA A 160 19.98 3.16 1.39
N PHE A 161 18.99 2.33 1.66
CA PHE A 161 19.11 1.03 2.31
C PHE A 161 17.88 0.17 1.95
N GLY A 162 17.84 -1.07 2.45
CA GLY A 162 16.71 -1.96 2.17
C GLY A 162 16.67 -3.17 3.05
N ALA A 163 15.84 -4.14 2.67
CA ALA A 163 15.74 -5.43 3.32
C ALA A 163 15.40 -6.54 2.34
N LEU A 164 15.77 -7.76 2.73
CA LEU A 164 15.21 -9.00 2.17
C LEU A 164 14.32 -9.64 3.22
N ASN A 165 13.07 -9.88 2.86
CA ASN A 165 12.11 -10.59 3.69
C ASN A 165 11.56 -11.82 2.96
N SER A 166 10.77 -12.62 3.66
CA SER A 166 10.17 -13.83 3.12
C SER A 166 8.66 -13.76 3.17
N LEU A 167 8.01 -14.16 2.08
CA LEU A 167 6.55 -14.37 2.03
C LEU A 167 6.08 -15.45 3.02
N HIS A 168 6.99 -16.36 3.42
CA HIS A 168 6.73 -17.48 4.31
C HIS A 168 7.29 -17.24 5.71
N GLY A 169 7.50 -15.99 6.09
CA GLY A 169 8.01 -15.61 7.40
C GLY A 169 6.95 -15.01 8.31
N SER A 170 7.41 -14.41 9.39
CA SER A 170 6.53 -13.71 10.33
C SER A 170 6.11 -12.30 9.87
N GLY A 171 6.79 -11.74 8.86
CA GLY A 171 6.69 -10.32 8.51
C GLY A 171 7.50 -9.40 9.42
N TRP A 172 8.31 -9.99 10.33
CA TRP A 172 9.24 -9.30 11.21
C TRP A 172 10.63 -9.88 11.03
N GLY A 173 11.67 -9.06 10.98
CA GLY A 173 13.06 -9.52 10.82
C GLY A 173 13.86 -8.76 9.79
N GLY A 174 13.23 -7.89 9.01
CA GLY A 174 13.91 -7.00 8.07
C GLY A 174 14.40 -5.72 8.71
N ALA A 175 15.10 -4.90 7.93
CA ALA A 175 15.63 -3.61 8.35
C ALA A 175 15.00 -2.43 7.59
N ALA A 176 13.97 -2.66 6.79
CA ALA A 176 13.39 -1.63 5.92
C ALA A 176 12.50 -0.62 6.66
N THR A 177 12.05 -0.94 7.89
CA THR A 177 11.24 -0.04 8.72
C THR A 177 11.91 0.23 10.06
N GLY A 178 11.43 1.24 10.77
CA GLY A 178 11.89 1.59 12.12
C GLY A 178 11.86 0.41 13.08
N SER A 179 10.77 -0.34 13.08
CA SER A 179 10.56 -1.50 13.98
C SER A 179 11.20 -2.80 13.52
N GLY A 180 11.68 -2.89 12.28
CA GLY A 180 12.13 -4.13 11.66
C GLY A 180 11.01 -5.00 11.09
N ALA A 181 9.80 -4.46 10.93
CA ALA A 181 8.74 -5.08 10.17
C ALA A 181 9.04 -5.04 8.66
N SER A 182 8.53 -6.01 7.91
CA SER A 182 8.52 -5.95 6.45
C SER A 182 7.71 -4.75 5.96
N ARG A 183 8.18 -4.08 4.92
CA ARG A 183 7.45 -2.98 4.29
C ARG A 183 6.15 -3.43 3.60
N LEU A 184 6.05 -4.71 3.29
CA LEU A 184 4.80 -5.34 2.79
C LEU A 184 3.80 -5.63 3.92
N ALA A 185 4.28 -5.75 5.16
CA ALA A 185 3.45 -6.19 6.29
C ALA A 185 2.40 -5.14 6.66
N GLY A 186 1.15 -5.56 6.77
CA GLY A 186 0.06 -4.71 7.22
C GLY A 186 -0.36 -3.61 6.24
N VAL A 187 0.15 -3.61 5.03
CA VAL A 187 -0.27 -2.68 3.97
C VAL A 187 -1.67 -3.05 3.50
N VAL A 188 -2.59 -2.10 3.55
CA VAL A 188 -3.95 -2.27 3.00
C VAL A 188 -3.84 -2.35 1.48
N ARG A 189 -4.32 -3.45 0.91
CA ARG A 189 -4.20 -3.72 -0.53
C ARG A 189 -5.36 -3.09 -1.32
N VAL A 190 -5.08 -2.69 -2.56
CA VAL A 190 -6.12 -2.18 -3.49
C VAL A 190 -7.25 -3.19 -3.63
N ALA A 191 -6.93 -4.48 -3.80
CA ALA A 191 -7.91 -5.56 -3.92
C ALA A 191 -8.79 -5.72 -2.65
N GLU A 192 -8.21 -5.52 -1.46
CA GLU A 192 -8.95 -5.62 -0.20
C GLU A 192 -9.97 -4.48 -0.03
N ILE A 193 -9.61 -3.29 -0.50
CA ILE A 193 -10.56 -2.17 -0.54
C ILE A 193 -11.68 -2.42 -1.56
N ALA A 194 -11.36 -2.99 -2.72
CA ALA A 194 -12.37 -3.38 -3.71
C ALA A 194 -13.32 -4.45 -3.16
N ASP A 195 -12.79 -5.42 -2.41
CA ASP A 195 -13.56 -6.50 -1.78
C ASP A 195 -14.30 -6.05 -0.50
N GLY A 196 -13.91 -4.90 0.08
CA GLY A 196 -14.47 -4.37 1.34
C GLY A 196 -14.05 -5.16 2.59
N GLU A 197 -13.00 -5.99 2.50
CA GLU A 197 -12.48 -6.80 3.61
C GLU A 197 -10.95 -6.78 3.65
N ILE A 198 -10.39 -6.49 4.84
CA ILE A 198 -8.95 -6.50 5.12
C ILE A 198 -8.70 -7.60 6.17
N PRO A 199 -8.13 -8.76 5.79
CA PRO A 199 -8.02 -9.93 6.66
C PRO A 199 -6.73 -9.98 7.49
N HIS A 200 -6.16 -8.83 7.87
CA HIS A 200 -4.91 -8.74 8.62
C HIS A 200 -4.81 -7.47 9.47
N ALA A 201 -3.82 -7.41 10.37
CA ALA A 201 -3.49 -6.21 11.13
C ALA A 201 -2.84 -5.15 10.24
N LEU A 202 -3.07 -3.87 10.54
CA LEU A 202 -2.62 -2.75 9.72
C LEU A 202 -1.23 -2.25 10.13
N ALA A 203 -0.48 -1.71 9.17
CA ALA A 203 0.78 -1.02 9.39
C ALA A 203 0.53 0.44 9.76
N LEU A 204 0.88 0.81 10.99
CA LEU A 204 0.68 2.16 11.52
C LEU A 204 2.01 2.90 11.70
N GLN A 205 1.97 4.23 11.56
CA GLN A 205 3.10 5.12 11.79
C GLN A 205 2.65 6.30 12.66
N SER A 206 3.57 6.87 13.48
CA SER A 206 3.26 8.00 14.36
C SER A 206 4.47 8.91 14.58
N ASN A 207 4.22 10.23 14.73
CA ASN A 207 5.24 11.17 15.20
C ASN A 207 5.45 11.10 16.72
N ASN A 208 4.71 10.25 17.44
CA ASN A 208 4.86 10.02 18.88
C ASN A 208 5.38 8.60 19.19
N ALA A 209 6.19 8.03 18.28
CA ALA A 209 6.86 6.76 18.53
C ALA A 209 7.95 6.90 19.59
N CYS A 210 7.92 6.02 20.61
CA CYS A 210 8.95 5.95 21.66
C CYS A 210 10.28 5.46 21.11
N PRO A 211 11.42 5.83 21.72
CA PRO A 211 12.72 5.18 21.43
C PRO A 211 12.79 3.74 21.94
N THR A 212 11.79 3.29 22.67
CA THR A 212 11.62 1.90 23.11
C THR A 212 10.64 1.15 22.21
N PHE A 213 10.73 -0.17 22.21
CA PHE A 213 9.84 -1.04 21.46
C PHE A 213 9.35 -2.19 22.33
N ARG A 214 8.34 -2.91 21.84
CA ARG A 214 7.84 -4.16 22.43
C ARG A 214 7.66 -5.23 21.32
N PRO A 215 7.72 -6.51 21.69
CA PRO A 215 7.41 -7.56 20.71
C PRO A 215 6.05 -7.33 20.05
N PRO A 216 5.95 -7.60 18.71
CA PRO A 216 6.90 -8.29 17.85
C PRO A 216 7.99 -7.40 17.20
N ALA A 217 8.04 -6.09 17.45
CA ALA A 217 9.12 -5.24 16.96
C ALA A 217 10.48 -5.67 17.50
N LEU A 218 11.53 -5.43 16.71
CA LEU A 218 12.90 -5.84 16.97
C LEU A 218 13.82 -4.66 17.32
N LYS A 219 13.39 -3.46 17.01
CA LYS A 219 14.09 -2.19 17.22
C LYS A 219 13.07 -1.04 17.20
N SER A 220 13.53 0.18 17.38
CA SER A 220 12.74 1.40 17.18
C SER A 220 13.62 2.51 16.61
N ASP A 221 13.06 3.32 15.72
CA ASP A 221 13.60 4.61 15.29
C ASP A 221 12.83 5.80 15.91
N GLY A 222 11.89 5.52 16.81
CA GLY A 222 11.14 6.52 17.55
C GLY A 222 12.05 7.44 18.38
N THR A 223 11.69 8.71 18.41
CA THR A 223 12.46 9.76 19.12
C THR A 223 11.64 10.54 20.14
N SER A 224 10.35 10.22 20.30
CA SER A 224 9.51 10.93 21.25
C SER A 224 9.93 10.64 22.70
N THR A 225 10.16 11.70 23.46
CA THR A 225 10.48 11.65 24.89
C THR A 225 9.27 11.94 25.78
N ARG A 226 8.08 11.99 25.19
CA ARG A 226 6.83 12.22 25.91
C ARG A 226 6.49 11.00 26.77
N ALA A 227 5.85 11.23 27.91
CA ALA A 227 5.40 10.15 28.78
C ALA A 227 4.26 9.31 28.15
N ASP A 228 3.55 9.87 27.18
CA ASP A 228 2.45 9.25 26.44
C ASP A 228 2.88 8.75 25.03
N CYS A 229 4.17 8.57 24.80
CA CYS A 229 4.64 8.01 23.52
C CYS A 229 4.21 6.55 23.37
N ILE A 230 4.05 6.11 22.11
CA ILE A 230 3.62 4.75 21.79
C ILE A 230 4.87 3.94 21.38
N PRO A 231 5.19 2.82 22.04
CA PRO A 231 6.33 1.98 21.62
C PRO A 231 6.05 1.32 20.28
N GLU A 232 7.05 1.25 19.40
CA GLU A 232 6.94 0.42 18.21
C GLU A 232 6.73 -1.05 18.57
N GLY A 233 5.93 -1.75 17.76
CA GLY A 233 5.40 -3.07 18.09
C GLY A 233 4.14 -3.05 18.96
N ALA A 234 3.73 -1.90 19.51
CA ALA A 234 2.45 -1.80 20.18
C ALA A 234 1.31 -2.04 19.19
N ARG A 235 0.32 -2.83 19.63
CA ARG A 235 -0.87 -3.12 18.84
C ARG A 235 -2.02 -2.22 19.25
N LEU A 236 -2.52 -1.41 18.32
CA LEU A 236 -3.69 -0.56 18.53
C LEU A 236 -4.93 -1.30 18.02
N GLN A 237 -6.06 -1.10 18.72
CA GLN A 237 -7.34 -1.70 18.34
C GLN A 237 -8.44 -0.65 18.44
N LEU A 238 -9.32 -0.57 17.45
CA LEU A 238 -10.60 0.13 17.58
C LEU A 238 -11.51 -0.69 18.53
N ASP A 239 -12.23 -0.03 19.42
CA ASP A 239 -13.11 -0.71 20.39
C ASP A 239 -13.98 -1.76 19.69
N PRO A 240 -13.82 -3.06 20.01
CA PRO A 240 -14.56 -4.13 19.35
C PRO A 240 -16.05 -4.15 19.71
N GLN A 241 -16.48 -3.37 20.72
CA GLN A 241 -17.89 -3.26 21.10
C GLN A 241 -18.63 -2.15 20.36
N LEU A 242 -17.89 -1.32 19.59
CA LEU A 242 -18.50 -0.26 18.79
C LEU A 242 -19.32 -0.87 17.65
N ASP A 243 -20.59 -0.48 17.58
CA ASP A 243 -21.47 -0.88 16.48
C ASP A 243 -21.20 -0.01 15.23
N LEU A 244 -20.39 -0.52 14.31
CA LEU A 244 -20.04 0.16 13.07
C LEU A 244 -21.24 0.35 12.14
N SER A 245 -22.30 -0.46 12.26
CA SER A 245 -23.49 -0.34 11.42
C SER A 245 -24.34 0.88 11.77
N SER A 246 -24.17 1.42 12.97
CA SER A 246 -24.82 2.66 13.41
C SER A 246 -24.13 3.94 12.93
N LEU A 247 -22.95 3.82 12.32
CA LEU A 247 -22.13 4.93 11.84
C LEU A 247 -22.32 5.12 10.33
N ASN A 248 -22.24 6.35 9.88
CA ASN A 248 -22.32 6.69 8.45
C ASN A 248 -20.93 6.59 7.79
N LEU A 249 -20.34 5.37 7.79
CA LEU A 249 -19.03 5.12 7.24
C LEU A 249 -19.08 4.96 5.72
N ARG A 250 -18.11 5.54 5.03
CA ARG A 250 -17.84 5.26 3.62
C ARG A 250 -17.33 3.82 3.48
N PRO A 251 -17.46 3.17 2.30
CA PRO A 251 -17.02 1.77 2.13
C PRO A 251 -15.58 1.50 2.59
N GLY A 252 -14.63 2.33 2.19
CA GLY A 252 -13.22 2.20 2.61
C GLY A 252 -13.02 2.40 4.11
N GLU A 253 -13.71 3.38 4.71
CA GLU A 253 -13.69 3.59 6.17
C GLU A 253 -14.23 2.36 6.94
N LEU A 254 -15.29 1.75 6.42
CA LEU A 254 -15.88 0.57 7.03
C LEU A 254 -14.93 -0.63 6.98
N ALA A 255 -14.25 -0.85 5.84
CA ALA A 255 -13.26 -1.92 5.70
C ALA A 255 -12.10 -1.74 6.71
N VAL A 256 -11.54 -0.53 6.79
CA VAL A 256 -10.46 -0.19 7.75
C VAL A 256 -10.95 -0.32 9.20
N ALA A 257 -12.13 0.19 9.53
CA ALA A 257 -12.67 0.13 10.89
C ALA A 257 -12.89 -1.33 11.35
N ARG A 258 -13.42 -2.20 10.47
CA ARG A 258 -13.57 -3.64 10.75
C ARG A 258 -12.24 -4.33 10.99
N ALA A 259 -11.23 -4.04 10.15
CA ALA A 259 -9.89 -4.57 10.34
C ALA A 259 -9.29 -4.11 11.66
N MET A 260 -9.42 -2.82 12.00
CA MET A 260 -8.95 -2.26 13.27
C MET A 260 -9.67 -2.82 14.48
N GLN A 261 -10.94 -3.23 14.38
CA GLN A 261 -11.63 -3.94 15.45
C GLN A 261 -11.13 -5.38 15.61
N ARG A 262 -10.96 -6.08 14.49
CA ARG A 262 -10.69 -7.52 14.49
C ARG A 262 -9.21 -7.86 14.63
N TYR A 263 -8.38 -7.16 13.87
CA TYR A 263 -6.94 -7.41 13.80
C TYR A 263 -6.11 -6.28 14.42
N GLY A 264 -6.68 -5.07 14.51
CA GLY A 264 -5.94 -3.90 14.96
C GLY A 264 -4.84 -3.48 13.99
N GLY A 265 -3.87 -2.72 14.50
CA GLY A 265 -2.68 -2.34 13.74
C GLY A 265 -1.46 -2.24 14.63
N TYR A 266 -0.28 -2.51 14.07
CA TYR A 266 0.98 -2.37 14.78
C TYR A 266 1.66 -1.04 14.46
N LEU A 267 2.08 -0.30 15.49
CA LEU A 267 2.97 0.84 15.27
C LEU A 267 4.34 0.30 14.83
N MET A 268 4.76 0.64 13.61
CA MET A 268 5.94 0.03 13.01
C MET A 268 6.99 1.01 12.49
N ASP A 269 6.69 2.30 12.48
CA ASP A 269 7.60 3.31 11.90
C ASP A 269 7.23 4.72 12.40
N VAL A 270 8.12 5.68 12.21
CA VAL A 270 7.89 7.09 12.46
C VAL A 270 7.17 7.74 11.27
N ALA A 271 6.36 8.74 11.53
CA ALA A 271 5.74 9.60 10.52
C ALA A 271 5.73 11.07 10.98
N ASN A 272 5.32 11.99 10.09
CA ASN A 272 5.15 13.41 10.42
C ASN A 272 3.68 13.75 10.81
N THR A 273 2.92 12.75 11.23
CA THR A 273 1.51 12.89 11.60
C THR A 273 1.25 12.12 12.89
N PRO A 274 0.24 12.48 13.70
CA PRO A 274 -0.11 11.75 14.92
C PRO A 274 -0.32 10.27 14.71
N LEU A 275 -1.03 9.87 13.64
CA LEU A 275 -1.20 8.47 13.25
C LEU A 275 -1.49 8.38 11.75
N SER A 276 -0.90 7.40 11.07
CA SER A 276 -1.21 7.06 9.69
C SER A 276 -1.20 5.56 9.47
N VAL A 277 -1.77 5.13 8.37
CA VAL A 277 -1.80 3.73 7.94
C VAL A 277 -1.28 3.61 6.51
N SER A 278 -0.50 2.55 6.26
CA SER A 278 0.03 2.25 4.94
C SER A 278 -1.01 1.61 4.04
N PHE A 279 -1.16 2.17 2.85
CA PHE A 279 -1.93 1.60 1.75
C PHE A 279 -1.02 1.25 0.57
N GLU A 280 -1.41 0.29 -0.23
CA GLU A 280 -0.81 0.03 -1.52
C GLU A 280 -1.09 1.22 -2.45
N ARG A 281 -0.09 1.66 -3.23
CA ARG A 281 -0.32 2.63 -4.29
C ARG A 281 -1.05 1.95 -5.45
N GLU A 282 -2.11 2.56 -5.97
CA GLU A 282 -2.80 2.08 -7.16
C GLU A 282 -1.99 2.48 -8.40
N ASP A 283 -1.45 1.49 -9.13
CA ASP A 283 -0.45 1.72 -10.18
C ASP A 283 -1.01 2.30 -11.49
N ASP A 284 -2.33 2.18 -11.73
CA ASP A 284 -3.00 2.72 -12.91
C ASP A 284 -3.56 4.14 -12.71
N ALA A 285 -3.37 4.71 -11.53
CA ALA A 285 -3.72 6.09 -11.26
C ALA A 285 -2.78 7.07 -11.98
N ALA A 286 -3.30 8.21 -12.40
CA ALA A 286 -2.46 9.29 -12.90
C ALA A 286 -1.49 9.77 -11.80
N PRO A 287 -0.26 10.20 -12.16
CA PRO A 287 0.72 10.62 -11.16
C PRO A 287 0.18 11.70 -10.21
N GLY A 288 0.19 11.40 -8.92
CA GLY A 288 -0.27 12.32 -7.88
C GLY A 288 -1.78 12.29 -7.62
N GLU A 289 -2.54 11.45 -8.29
CA GLU A 289 -3.99 11.32 -8.11
C GLU A 289 -4.36 10.00 -7.42
N LEU A 290 -5.56 9.96 -6.84
CA LEU A 290 -6.14 8.73 -6.32
C LEU A 290 -6.52 7.80 -7.47
N GLY A 291 -6.29 6.51 -7.28
CA GLY A 291 -6.84 5.50 -8.17
C GLY A 291 -8.36 5.35 -8.04
N GLN A 292 -8.94 4.69 -9.04
CA GLN A 292 -10.39 4.55 -9.14
C GLN A 292 -10.98 3.73 -7.99
N THR A 293 -10.27 2.67 -7.55
CA THR A 293 -10.70 1.83 -6.43
C THR A 293 -10.85 2.62 -5.14
N TYR A 294 -9.89 3.49 -4.85
CA TYR A 294 -9.96 4.34 -3.65
C TYR A 294 -11.06 5.38 -3.76
N THR A 295 -11.22 5.97 -4.94
CA THR A 295 -12.30 6.95 -5.19
C THR A 295 -13.68 6.31 -5.03
N ASP A 296 -13.89 5.11 -5.59
CA ASP A 296 -15.14 4.35 -5.48
C ASP A 296 -15.43 3.92 -4.02
N ALA A 297 -14.38 3.64 -3.24
CA ALA A 297 -14.49 3.36 -1.81
C ALA A 297 -14.73 4.61 -0.95
N GLY A 298 -14.74 5.81 -1.57
CA GLY A 298 -15.08 7.06 -0.92
C GLY A 298 -13.90 7.82 -0.31
N PHE A 299 -12.64 7.43 -0.59
CA PHE A 299 -11.49 8.27 -0.29
C PHE A 299 -11.48 9.49 -1.22
N ARG A 300 -11.08 10.65 -0.70
CA ARG A 300 -11.24 11.94 -1.41
C ARG A 300 -9.94 12.60 -1.82
N TRP A 301 -8.84 12.24 -1.18
CA TRP A 301 -7.52 12.80 -1.42
C TRP A 301 -6.44 11.93 -0.75
N ASP A 302 -5.19 12.14 -1.14
CA ASP A 302 -4.05 11.56 -0.41
C ASP A 302 -4.10 12.04 1.05
N TYR A 303 -3.88 11.18 2.01
CA TYR A 303 -4.02 11.45 3.45
C TYR A 303 -5.48 11.64 3.93
N ASP A 304 -6.47 11.02 3.29
CA ASP A 304 -7.86 11.04 3.79
C ASP A 304 -7.89 10.59 5.26
N ALA A 305 -8.47 11.44 6.10
CA ALA A 305 -8.45 11.25 7.56
C ALA A 305 -9.45 10.18 8.04
N MET A 306 -10.28 9.64 7.15
CA MET A 306 -11.34 8.67 7.49
C MET A 306 -12.16 9.16 8.72
N GLU A 307 -12.62 10.41 8.65
CA GLU A 307 -13.14 11.18 9.78
C GLU A 307 -14.46 10.67 10.35
N ASN A 308 -15.17 9.79 9.61
CA ASN A 308 -16.41 9.21 10.14
C ASN A 308 -16.13 8.02 11.08
N VAL A 309 -14.91 7.53 11.15
CA VAL A 309 -14.50 6.52 12.13
C VAL A 309 -14.17 7.22 13.45
N PRO A 310 -14.75 6.78 14.57
CA PRO A 310 -14.46 7.39 15.89
C PRO A 310 -13.10 6.94 16.42
N TRP A 311 -12.03 7.56 15.93
CA TRP A 311 -10.64 7.24 16.30
C TRP A 311 -10.34 7.52 17.79
N ASP A 312 -11.19 8.27 18.49
CA ASP A 312 -11.15 8.44 19.96
C ASP A 312 -11.48 7.14 20.71
N LYS A 313 -12.01 6.14 20.03
CA LYS A 313 -12.29 4.80 20.58
C LYS A 313 -11.16 3.80 20.32
N LEU A 314 -10.01 4.26 19.85
CA LEU A 314 -8.80 3.43 19.80
C LEU A 314 -8.34 3.08 21.22
N ARG A 315 -7.71 1.93 21.36
CA ARG A 315 -7.02 1.49 22.56
C ARG A 315 -5.69 0.82 22.19
N VAL A 316 -4.70 0.99 23.03
CA VAL A 316 -3.41 0.30 22.93
C VAL A 316 -3.49 -0.97 23.75
N LEU A 317 -3.11 -2.10 23.16
CA LEU A 317 -3.09 -3.40 23.84
C LEU A 317 -1.75 -3.59 24.58
N LYS A 318 -1.79 -4.41 25.64
CA LYS A 318 -0.63 -4.71 26.49
C LYS A 318 0.29 -5.75 25.83
#